data_09fb405fbe61941946ba137505f6fde6
#
_entry.id   09fb405fbe61941946ba137505f6fde6
#
_cell.length_a   1.000
_cell.length_b   1.000
_cell.length_c   1.000
_cell.angle_alpha   90.00
_cell.angle_beta   90.00
_cell.angle_gamma   90.00
#
_symmetry.space_group_name_H-M   'P 1'
#
loop_
_entity.id
_entity.type
_entity.pdbx_description
1 polymer ?
#
loop_
_entity_poly.entity_id
_entity_poly.type
_entity_poly.pdbx_seq_one_letter_code
_entity_poly.pdbx_strand_id
1 'polypeptide(L)'
;MDREIRLGMQWSGELTTALATCRVFVPLYSPRYFDSENCGKEWYAFSKRVLDQRARQPNIQTAIVPALWVPVAEDSLPDVAKAIQFDHHSLGDKYGQVGFSGIIKVNRFSDDYILAVQNLARRIVEVADKTRIDPGWHTDFDTSESAFGNSAVHATPEKRLQLTVVTIDNSNLPDGRSEQYYGKTPLQWRPYFPAAPMPIVDYARELARYLGCRPRVISLVDHLRDVARGVNAPGLFLIDVWAATSQGSCDDLRRLDELDQEWTSVLHPWNREDDQTLTANGLRESLEACLGRKLSSIPRPLREQAVAIETIEDFGDVMAPMIMAMRRRFLRRSDSRPPEANTIERPRLRARSDDDDEGER
;
A
#
# COMPACT_ATOMS: atom_id res chain seq x y z
N MET A 1 -0.25 -18.95 -20.13
CA MET A 1 -0.73 -19.31 -18.77
C MET A 1 -2.14 -19.88 -18.77
N ASP A 2 -3.15 -19.24 -19.37
CA ASP A 2 -4.54 -19.75 -19.31
C ASP A 2 -4.80 -21.14 -19.92
N ARG A 3 -3.88 -21.68 -20.73
CA ARG A 3 -4.01 -23.02 -21.33
C ARG A 3 -3.41 -24.16 -20.50
N GLU A 4 -2.63 -23.85 -19.49
CA GLU A 4 -2.00 -24.82 -18.60
C GLU A 4 -2.80 -25.05 -17.32
N ILE A 5 -3.76 -24.16 -17.01
CA ILE A 5 -4.65 -24.30 -15.86
C ILE A 5 -5.69 -25.36 -16.20
N ARG A 6 -5.58 -26.51 -15.55
CA ARG A 6 -6.54 -27.63 -15.73
C ARG A 6 -7.91 -27.19 -15.26
N LEU A 7 -8.94 -27.40 -16.11
CA LEU A 7 -10.34 -27.16 -15.75
C LEU A 7 -10.67 -27.87 -14.41
N GLY A 8 -11.02 -27.07 -13.38
CA GLY A 8 -11.41 -27.56 -12.05
C GLY A 8 -10.38 -27.37 -10.93
N MET A 9 -9.17 -26.87 -11.20
CA MET A 9 -8.26 -26.42 -10.13
C MET A 9 -8.65 -25.02 -9.63
N GLN A 10 -8.45 -24.75 -8.35
CA GLN A 10 -8.69 -23.43 -7.78
C GLN A 10 -7.71 -22.43 -8.41
N TRP A 11 -8.21 -21.61 -9.31
CA TRP A 11 -7.44 -20.60 -10.06
C TRP A 11 -6.63 -19.68 -9.14
N SER A 12 -7.16 -19.37 -7.95
CA SER A 12 -6.51 -18.58 -6.92
C SER A 12 -5.20 -19.18 -6.41
N GLY A 13 -5.10 -20.51 -6.26
CA GLY A 13 -3.92 -21.16 -5.72
C GLY A 13 -2.71 -21.15 -6.65
N GLU A 14 -2.90 -21.40 -7.96
CA GLU A 14 -1.82 -21.34 -8.95
C GLU A 14 -1.32 -19.90 -9.16
N LEU A 15 -2.25 -18.93 -9.20
CA LEU A 15 -1.91 -17.51 -9.31
C LEU A 15 -1.10 -17.04 -8.11
N THR A 16 -1.51 -17.42 -6.90
CA THR A 16 -0.80 -17.10 -5.66
C THR A 16 0.61 -17.68 -5.67
N THR A 17 0.77 -18.93 -6.12
CA THR A 17 2.08 -19.57 -6.26
C THR A 17 2.96 -18.85 -7.30
N ALA A 18 2.39 -18.47 -8.44
CA ALA A 18 3.10 -17.74 -9.47
C ALA A 18 3.58 -16.37 -8.96
N LEU A 19 2.71 -15.63 -8.28
CA LEU A 19 3.06 -14.33 -7.67
C LEU A 19 4.10 -14.46 -6.56
N ALA A 20 4.07 -15.55 -5.79
CA ALA A 20 5.06 -15.81 -4.74
C ALA A 20 6.44 -16.19 -5.30
N THR A 21 6.54 -16.75 -6.52
CA THR A 21 7.78 -17.32 -7.05
C THR A 21 8.33 -16.59 -8.28
N CYS A 22 7.51 -15.82 -9.03
CA CYS A 22 7.98 -15.14 -10.23
C CYS A 22 9.08 -14.11 -9.89
N ARG A 23 10.07 -13.97 -10.80
CA ARG A 23 11.18 -13.02 -10.65
C ARG A 23 10.84 -11.64 -11.20
N VAL A 24 9.95 -11.58 -12.18
CA VAL A 24 9.51 -10.35 -12.85
C VAL A 24 8.00 -10.39 -13.01
N PHE A 25 7.35 -9.29 -12.72
CA PHE A 25 5.94 -9.08 -12.95
C PHE A 25 5.73 -8.21 -14.19
N VAL A 26 4.92 -8.68 -15.15
CA VAL A 26 4.68 -8.00 -16.43
C VAL A 26 3.20 -7.62 -16.54
N PRO A 27 2.78 -6.47 -16.01
CA PRO A 27 1.41 -6.01 -16.11
C PRO A 27 1.08 -5.54 -17.54
N LEU A 28 -0.06 -5.97 -18.07
CA LEU A 28 -0.52 -5.57 -19.40
C LEU A 28 -1.40 -4.31 -19.31
N TYR A 29 -0.78 -3.14 -19.44
CA TYR A 29 -1.44 -1.85 -19.30
C TYR A 29 -2.58 -1.68 -20.30
N SER A 30 -3.75 -1.45 -19.78
CA SER A 30 -4.96 -1.09 -20.51
C SER A 30 -5.95 -0.45 -19.52
N PRO A 31 -6.96 0.31 -19.96
CA PRO A 31 -7.98 0.84 -19.06
C PRO A 31 -8.63 -0.28 -18.23
N ARG A 32 -9.00 -1.40 -18.84
CA ARG A 32 -9.60 -2.56 -18.13
C ARG A 32 -8.68 -3.21 -17.11
N TYR A 33 -7.36 -3.18 -17.34
CA TYR A 33 -6.39 -3.70 -16.38
C TYR A 33 -6.46 -2.92 -15.06
N PHE A 34 -6.51 -1.60 -15.15
CA PHE A 34 -6.56 -0.72 -13.97
C PHE A 34 -7.94 -0.64 -13.31
N ASP A 35 -9.00 -1.02 -14.01
CA ASP A 35 -10.36 -1.17 -13.46
C ASP A 35 -10.56 -2.52 -12.76
N SER A 36 -9.67 -3.48 -12.96
CA SER A 36 -9.78 -4.83 -12.40
C SER A 36 -9.28 -4.90 -10.97
N GLU A 37 -10.17 -5.28 -10.05
CA GLU A 37 -9.80 -5.54 -8.65
C GLU A 37 -8.73 -6.65 -8.54
N ASN A 38 -8.86 -7.73 -9.31
CA ASN A 38 -7.91 -8.84 -9.30
C ASN A 38 -6.51 -8.42 -9.78
N CYS A 39 -6.43 -7.64 -10.86
CA CYS A 39 -5.15 -7.10 -11.32
C CYS A 39 -4.50 -6.17 -10.28
N GLY A 40 -5.32 -5.43 -9.53
CA GLY A 40 -4.85 -4.62 -8.41
C GLY A 40 -4.34 -5.46 -7.23
N LYS A 41 -4.96 -6.61 -6.94
CA LYS A 41 -4.49 -7.57 -5.94
C LYS A 41 -3.18 -8.24 -6.36
N GLU A 42 -3.05 -8.62 -7.63
CA GLU A 42 -1.79 -9.15 -8.20
C GLU A 42 -0.65 -8.13 -8.06
N TRP A 43 -0.94 -6.88 -8.41
CA TRP A 43 0.00 -5.78 -8.27
C TRP A 43 0.43 -5.59 -6.81
N TYR A 44 -0.53 -5.57 -5.89
CA TYR A 44 -0.24 -5.43 -4.46
C TYR A 44 0.66 -6.57 -3.95
N ALA A 45 0.27 -7.82 -4.22
CA ALA A 45 1.00 -9.01 -3.75
C ALA A 45 2.46 -8.99 -4.24
N PHE A 46 2.69 -8.69 -5.52
CA PHE A 46 4.04 -8.61 -6.07
C PHE A 46 4.82 -7.41 -5.50
N SER A 47 4.19 -6.24 -5.42
CA SER A 47 4.83 -5.02 -4.90
C SER A 47 5.21 -5.16 -3.43
N LYS A 48 4.36 -5.82 -2.61
CA LYS A 48 4.68 -6.11 -1.21
C LYS A 48 5.93 -6.99 -1.11
N ARG A 49 6.02 -8.05 -1.93
CA ARG A 49 7.20 -8.92 -1.95
C ARG A 49 8.49 -8.18 -2.33
N VAL A 50 8.41 -7.25 -3.30
CA VAL A 50 9.53 -6.37 -3.65
C VAL A 50 9.90 -5.45 -2.48
N LEU A 51 8.91 -4.93 -1.77
CA LEU A 51 9.11 -4.06 -0.61
C LEU A 51 9.77 -4.81 0.55
N ASP A 52 9.31 -6.04 0.84
CA ASP A 52 9.89 -6.91 1.87
C ASP A 52 11.38 -7.19 1.57
N GLN A 53 11.68 -7.50 0.31
CA GLN A 53 13.07 -7.70 -0.12
C GLN A 53 13.90 -6.41 -0.03
N ARG A 54 13.33 -5.26 -0.39
CA ARG A 54 14.01 -3.95 -0.29
C ARG A 54 14.24 -3.56 1.17
N ALA A 55 13.37 -3.93 2.07
CA ALA A 55 13.57 -3.67 3.50
C ALA A 55 14.83 -4.35 4.04
N ARG A 56 15.17 -5.54 3.51
CA ARG A 56 16.39 -6.28 3.82
C ARG A 56 17.60 -5.82 3.01
N GLN A 57 17.39 -5.46 1.75
CA GLN A 57 18.42 -5.07 0.78
C GLN A 57 18.04 -3.76 0.08
N PRO A 58 18.42 -2.59 0.62
CA PRO A 58 17.94 -1.27 0.16
C PRO A 58 18.20 -0.93 -1.31
N ASN A 59 19.17 -1.60 -1.96
CA ASN A 59 19.56 -1.30 -3.34
C ASN A 59 18.75 -2.06 -4.40
N ILE A 60 17.72 -2.82 -4.02
CA ILE A 60 16.90 -3.56 -4.98
C ILE A 60 15.99 -2.62 -5.75
N GLN A 61 16.05 -2.70 -7.07
CA GLN A 61 15.16 -2.00 -7.99
C GLN A 61 13.83 -2.74 -8.11
N THR A 62 12.82 -2.06 -8.67
CA THR A 62 11.55 -2.73 -9.01
C THR A 62 11.76 -3.81 -10.05
N ALA A 63 11.08 -4.94 -9.89
CA ALA A 63 11.03 -6.02 -10.87
C ALA A 63 9.69 -6.04 -11.65
N ILE A 64 9.06 -4.88 -11.77
CA ILE A 64 7.86 -4.69 -12.59
C ILE A 64 8.28 -4.12 -13.95
N VAL A 65 7.92 -4.82 -15.01
CA VAL A 65 8.18 -4.42 -16.41
C VAL A 65 6.83 -4.25 -17.11
N PRO A 66 6.29 -3.01 -17.18
CA PRO A 66 4.99 -2.78 -17.81
C PRO A 66 5.02 -3.06 -19.31
N ALA A 67 3.99 -3.73 -19.80
CA ALA A 67 3.74 -3.90 -21.23
C ALA A 67 2.47 -3.16 -21.63
N LEU A 68 2.54 -2.30 -22.64
CA LEU A 68 1.40 -1.52 -23.14
C LEU A 68 0.54 -2.36 -24.05
N TRP A 69 -0.61 -2.81 -23.54
CA TRP A 69 -1.59 -3.51 -24.37
C TRP A 69 -2.44 -2.54 -25.19
N VAL A 70 -2.96 -1.50 -24.52
CA VAL A 70 -3.66 -0.37 -25.14
C VAL A 70 -3.16 0.90 -24.46
N PRO A 71 -2.93 1.99 -25.20
CA PRO A 71 -2.55 3.27 -24.59
C PRO A 71 -3.53 3.69 -23.47
N VAL A 72 -2.98 4.14 -22.37
CA VAL A 72 -3.73 4.63 -21.20
C VAL A 72 -3.31 6.07 -20.96
N ALA A 73 -4.29 6.97 -20.80
CA ALA A 73 -3.99 8.34 -20.46
C ALA A 73 -3.30 8.42 -19.09
N GLU A 74 -2.30 9.27 -18.97
CA GLU A 74 -1.50 9.40 -17.73
C GLU A 74 -2.37 9.73 -16.52
N ASP A 75 -3.38 10.58 -16.70
CA ASP A 75 -4.33 10.94 -15.63
C ASP A 75 -5.17 9.75 -15.14
N SER A 76 -5.35 8.74 -15.99
CA SER A 76 -6.11 7.52 -15.67
C SER A 76 -5.28 6.43 -15.00
N LEU A 77 -3.96 6.59 -14.93
CA LEU A 77 -3.09 5.65 -14.24
C LEU A 77 -3.22 5.77 -12.72
N PRO A 78 -3.30 4.67 -11.96
CA PRO A 78 -3.17 4.69 -10.51
C PRO A 78 -1.81 5.25 -10.07
N ASP A 79 -1.76 5.88 -8.88
CA ASP A 79 -0.53 6.46 -8.34
C ASP A 79 0.62 5.45 -8.25
N VAL A 80 0.33 4.19 -7.97
CA VAL A 80 1.33 3.09 -7.92
C VAL A 80 1.93 2.77 -9.28
N ALA A 81 1.15 2.92 -10.37
CA ALA A 81 1.63 2.71 -11.73
C ALA A 81 2.41 3.94 -12.24
N LYS A 82 1.98 5.17 -11.88
CA LYS A 82 2.72 6.41 -12.17
C LYS A 82 4.10 6.43 -11.53
N ALA A 83 4.25 5.79 -10.37
CA ALA A 83 5.54 5.69 -9.67
C ALA A 83 6.57 4.82 -10.42
N ILE A 84 6.13 3.98 -11.38
CA ILE A 84 7.01 3.16 -12.19
C ILE A 84 7.38 3.94 -13.45
N GLN A 85 8.61 4.45 -13.47
CA GLN A 85 9.15 5.09 -14.68
C GLN A 85 9.47 4.02 -15.72
N PHE A 86 8.75 4.02 -16.82
CA PHE A 86 8.98 3.11 -17.94
C PHE A 86 8.74 3.84 -19.27
N ASP A 87 9.76 3.84 -20.10
CA ASP A 87 9.68 4.40 -21.46
C ASP A 87 9.21 3.32 -22.45
N HIS A 88 7.93 3.35 -22.80
CA HIS A 88 7.36 2.42 -23.76
C HIS A 88 7.96 2.58 -25.18
N HIS A 89 8.40 3.77 -25.56
CA HIS A 89 9.05 3.99 -26.87
C HIS A 89 10.37 3.26 -27.00
N SER A 90 11.06 2.97 -25.88
CA SER A 90 12.30 2.17 -25.89
C SER A 90 12.11 0.74 -26.41
N LEU A 91 10.88 0.22 -26.42
CA LEU A 91 10.56 -1.09 -27.02
C LEU A 91 10.23 -1.01 -28.51
N GLY A 92 9.97 0.18 -29.04
CA GLY A 92 9.64 0.46 -30.44
C GLY A 92 8.69 1.64 -30.56
N ASP A 93 8.93 2.56 -31.48
CA ASP A 93 8.15 3.80 -31.61
C ASP A 93 6.66 3.50 -31.88
N LYS A 94 6.39 2.57 -32.79
CA LYS A 94 5.03 2.22 -33.14
C LYS A 94 4.29 1.55 -31.98
N TYR A 95 4.96 0.66 -31.28
CA TYR A 95 4.45 0.06 -30.06
C TYR A 95 4.14 1.13 -28.99
N GLY A 96 5.03 2.08 -28.76
CA GLY A 96 4.80 3.17 -27.79
C GLY A 96 3.55 4.01 -28.12
N GLN A 97 3.23 4.17 -29.41
CA GLN A 97 2.08 4.93 -29.86
C GLN A 97 0.75 4.19 -29.71
N VAL A 98 0.68 2.90 -30.07
CA VAL A 98 -0.59 2.18 -30.22
C VAL A 98 -0.70 0.91 -29.36
N GLY A 99 0.35 0.50 -28.66
CA GLY A 99 0.41 -0.71 -27.87
C GLY A 99 0.40 -2.01 -28.68
N PHE A 100 0.52 -3.14 -27.99
CA PHE A 100 0.48 -4.46 -28.65
C PHE A 100 -0.83 -4.69 -29.41
N SER A 101 -1.96 -4.32 -28.84
CA SER A 101 -3.28 -4.49 -29.49
C SER A 101 -3.37 -3.73 -30.82
N GLY A 102 -2.70 -2.59 -30.94
CA GLY A 102 -2.67 -1.80 -32.17
C GLY A 102 -1.77 -2.42 -33.25
N ILE A 103 -0.57 -2.87 -32.87
CA ILE A 103 0.39 -3.43 -33.84
C ILE A 103 0.01 -4.83 -34.32
N ILE A 104 -0.62 -5.67 -33.47
CA ILE A 104 -1.04 -7.04 -33.85
C ILE A 104 -2.15 -7.02 -34.90
N LYS A 105 -3.06 -6.05 -34.87
CA LYS A 105 -4.24 -6.00 -35.77
C LYS A 105 -3.92 -5.56 -37.17
N VAL A 106 -2.72 -5.06 -37.43
CA VAL A 106 -2.38 -4.44 -38.72
C VAL A 106 -1.16 -5.12 -39.32
N ASN A 107 -1.34 -5.91 -40.36
CA ASN A 107 -0.27 -6.71 -40.98
C ASN A 107 0.98 -5.91 -41.35
N ARG A 108 0.85 -4.65 -41.75
CA ARG A 108 2.01 -3.77 -42.06
C ARG A 108 2.91 -3.47 -40.87
N PHE A 109 2.49 -3.78 -39.65
CA PHE A 109 3.24 -3.59 -38.41
C PHE A 109 3.86 -4.88 -37.87
N SER A 110 3.98 -5.92 -38.72
CA SER A 110 4.55 -7.21 -38.28
C SER A 110 5.97 -7.09 -37.78
N ASP A 111 6.81 -6.26 -38.44
CA ASP A 111 8.19 -6.02 -38.00
C ASP A 111 8.25 -5.24 -36.69
N ASP A 112 7.35 -4.24 -36.52
CA ASP A 112 7.22 -3.48 -35.25
C ASP A 112 6.81 -4.41 -34.11
N TYR A 113 5.92 -5.38 -34.37
CA TYR A 113 5.50 -6.39 -33.40
C TYR A 113 6.68 -7.28 -32.97
N ILE A 114 7.43 -7.81 -33.93
CA ILE A 114 8.60 -8.67 -33.66
C ILE A 114 9.61 -7.91 -32.84
N LEU A 115 9.92 -6.66 -33.23
CA LEU A 115 10.85 -5.80 -32.54
C LEU A 115 10.40 -5.52 -31.09
N ALA A 116 9.14 -5.15 -30.89
CA ALA A 116 8.59 -4.86 -29.56
C ALA A 116 8.63 -6.08 -28.64
N VAL A 117 8.27 -7.27 -29.16
CA VAL A 117 8.36 -8.53 -28.39
C VAL A 117 9.80 -8.88 -28.03
N GLN A 118 10.75 -8.75 -28.96
CA GLN A 118 12.17 -9.02 -28.68
C GLN A 118 12.73 -8.06 -27.63
N ASN A 119 12.41 -6.77 -27.74
CA ASN A 119 12.89 -5.76 -26.79
C ASN A 119 12.26 -5.96 -25.41
N LEU A 120 10.95 -6.29 -25.34
CA LEU A 120 10.28 -6.63 -24.09
C LEU A 120 10.91 -7.88 -23.44
N ALA A 121 11.13 -8.95 -24.22
CA ALA A 121 11.77 -10.17 -23.72
C ALA A 121 13.19 -9.88 -23.18
N ARG A 122 14.00 -9.10 -23.91
CA ARG A 122 15.31 -8.67 -23.46
C ARG A 122 15.23 -7.89 -22.15
N ARG A 123 14.28 -6.94 -22.04
CA ARG A 123 14.07 -6.16 -20.84
C ARG A 123 13.67 -7.01 -19.63
N ILE A 124 12.80 -8.00 -19.82
CA ILE A 124 12.41 -8.96 -18.78
C ILE A 124 13.63 -9.73 -18.28
N VAL A 125 14.46 -10.25 -19.19
CA VAL A 125 15.69 -10.97 -18.82
C VAL A 125 16.67 -10.06 -18.07
N GLU A 126 16.92 -8.85 -18.58
CA GLU A 126 17.80 -7.89 -17.90
C GLU A 126 17.35 -7.58 -16.48
N VAL A 127 16.04 -7.36 -16.28
CA VAL A 127 15.48 -7.09 -14.95
C VAL A 127 15.61 -8.33 -14.07
N ALA A 128 15.29 -9.52 -14.60
CA ALA A 128 15.41 -10.77 -13.88
C ALA A 128 16.84 -11.07 -13.42
N ASP A 129 17.84 -10.68 -14.20
CA ASP A 129 19.25 -10.92 -13.87
C ASP A 129 19.81 -9.89 -12.89
N LYS A 130 19.36 -8.64 -13.00
CA LYS A 130 19.81 -7.55 -12.12
C LYS A 130 19.07 -7.50 -10.78
N THR A 131 17.82 -7.97 -10.75
CA THR A 131 16.96 -7.86 -9.58
C THR A 131 16.59 -9.26 -9.10
N ARG A 132 17.28 -9.74 -8.09
CA ARG A 132 16.97 -11.02 -7.47
C ARG A 132 15.95 -10.80 -6.35
N ILE A 133 14.73 -11.27 -6.57
CA ILE A 133 13.67 -11.27 -5.56
C ILE A 133 13.49 -12.71 -5.10
N ASP A 134 13.66 -12.93 -3.80
CA ASP A 134 13.48 -14.24 -3.21
C ASP A 134 11.99 -14.65 -3.26
N PRO A 135 11.69 -15.96 -3.34
CA PRO A 135 10.32 -16.44 -3.20
C PRO A 135 9.71 -15.93 -1.91
N GLY A 136 8.48 -15.41 -2.00
CA GLY A 136 7.71 -14.93 -0.87
C GLY A 136 6.74 -15.99 -0.35
N TRP A 137 6.09 -15.70 0.77
CA TRP A 137 4.99 -16.52 1.28
C TRP A 137 3.73 -16.26 0.47
N HIS A 138 2.82 -17.25 0.48
CA HIS A 138 1.53 -17.12 -0.15
C HIS A 138 0.69 -16.07 0.60
N THR A 139 0.56 -14.90 0.03
CA THR A 139 -0.45 -13.94 0.50
C THR A 139 -1.81 -14.51 0.14
N ASP A 140 -2.75 -14.56 1.08
CA ASP A 140 -4.13 -14.96 0.78
C ASP A 140 -4.71 -13.96 -0.22
N PHE A 141 -4.80 -14.38 -1.47
CA PHE A 141 -5.24 -13.53 -2.59
C PHE A 141 -6.69 -13.07 -2.41
N ASP A 142 -7.53 -13.90 -1.79
CA ASP A 142 -8.95 -13.58 -1.62
C ASP A 142 -9.15 -12.44 -0.62
N THR A 143 -8.29 -12.36 0.40
CA THR A 143 -8.32 -11.30 1.41
C THR A 143 -7.43 -10.11 1.08
N SER A 144 -6.61 -10.20 0.03
CA SER A 144 -5.71 -9.12 -0.41
C SER A 144 -6.49 -7.91 -0.92
N GLU A 145 -5.94 -6.74 -0.65
CA GLU A 145 -6.49 -5.47 -1.15
C GLU A 145 -5.96 -5.14 -2.56
N SER A 146 -6.77 -4.40 -3.33
CA SER A 146 -6.35 -3.94 -4.63
C SER A 146 -5.46 -2.69 -4.52
N ALA A 147 -4.29 -2.70 -5.18
CA ALA A 147 -3.39 -1.55 -5.26
C ALA A 147 -3.97 -0.38 -6.08
N PHE A 148 -4.98 -0.63 -6.92
CA PHE A 148 -5.52 0.40 -7.80
C PHE A 148 -6.54 1.31 -7.13
N GLY A 149 -7.15 0.86 -6.02
CA GLY A 149 -8.21 1.62 -5.35
C GLY A 149 -9.39 1.88 -6.30
N ASN A 150 -10.55 2.23 -5.79
CA ASN A 150 -11.61 2.73 -6.66
C ASN A 150 -11.14 4.05 -7.29
N SER A 151 -11.00 4.07 -8.62
CA SER A 151 -10.57 5.21 -9.45
C SER A 151 -11.61 6.35 -9.47
N ALA A 152 -12.07 6.78 -8.30
CA ALA A 152 -12.83 8.02 -8.19
C ALA A 152 -11.85 9.19 -8.04
N VAL A 153 -11.89 10.07 -9.01
CA VAL A 153 -11.01 11.22 -9.31
C VAL A 153 -10.90 12.29 -8.20
N HIS A 154 -11.36 12.03 -6.98
CA HIS A 154 -11.29 13.00 -5.89
C HIS A 154 -10.46 12.48 -4.73
N ALA A 155 -9.53 13.32 -4.24
CA ALA A 155 -8.78 13.11 -3.02
C ALA A 155 -9.75 13.15 -1.82
N THR A 156 -10.41 12.02 -1.58
CA THR A 156 -11.34 11.88 -0.46
C THR A 156 -10.55 11.85 0.85
N PRO A 157 -11.07 12.41 1.93
CA PRO A 157 -10.43 12.40 3.25
C PRO A 157 -10.02 11.01 3.73
N GLU A 158 -10.74 9.98 3.30
CA GLU A 158 -10.49 8.57 3.63
C GLU A 158 -9.20 7.98 3.03
N LYS A 159 -8.62 8.61 1.99
CA LYS A 159 -7.30 8.21 1.46
C LYS A 159 -6.13 8.74 2.28
N ARG A 160 -6.37 9.71 3.16
CA ARG A 160 -5.34 10.23 4.06
C ARG A 160 -5.04 9.20 5.15
N LEU A 161 -3.77 9.02 5.45
CA LEU A 161 -3.30 8.21 6.57
C LEU A 161 -2.20 8.98 7.29
N GLN A 162 -2.35 9.17 8.58
CA GLN A 162 -1.28 9.71 9.42
C GLN A 162 -0.43 8.56 9.94
N LEU A 163 0.89 8.67 9.80
CA LEU A 163 1.86 7.75 10.36
C LEU A 163 2.66 8.50 11.42
N THR A 164 2.71 7.96 12.62
CA THR A 164 3.45 8.56 13.73
C THR A 164 4.37 7.53 14.34
N VAL A 165 5.66 7.90 14.50
CA VAL A 165 6.64 7.05 15.17
C VAL A 165 6.82 7.58 16.59
N VAL A 166 6.69 6.69 17.56
CA VAL A 166 6.97 6.96 18.98
C VAL A 166 8.08 6.02 19.43
N THR A 167 9.25 6.56 19.65
CA THR A 167 10.44 5.83 20.08
C THR A 167 11.20 6.62 21.13
N ILE A 168 12.10 5.97 21.82
CA ILE A 168 13.02 6.64 22.77
C ILE A 168 14.00 7.52 22.00
N ASP A 169 14.48 8.56 22.69
CA ASP A 169 15.53 9.43 22.16
C ASP A 169 16.88 8.68 22.23
N ASN A 170 17.63 8.70 21.14
CA ASN A 170 18.97 8.10 21.07
C ASN A 170 19.96 8.66 22.11
N SER A 171 19.73 9.89 22.59
CA SER A 171 20.52 10.50 23.64
C SER A 171 20.19 10.00 25.07
N ASN A 172 19.05 9.30 25.23
CA ASN A 172 18.54 8.81 26.53
C ASN A 172 18.14 7.33 26.45
N LEU A 173 19.00 6.49 25.86
CA LEU A 173 18.75 5.06 25.81
C LEU A 173 18.79 4.44 27.21
N PRO A 174 17.87 3.54 27.56
CA PRO A 174 17.95 2.76 28.80
C PRO A 174 19.23 1.93 28.86
N ASP A 175 19.69 1.63 30.07
CA ASP A 175 20.86 0.79 30.29
C ASP A 175 20.73 -0.55 29.56
N GLY A 176 21.78 -0.90 28.83
CA GLY A 176 21.82 -2.14 28.01
C GLY A 176 21.09 -2.07 26.69
N ARG A 177 20.43 -0.97 26.31
CA ARG A 177 19.80 -0.82 25.01
C ARG A 177 20.81 -0.37 23.96
N SER A 178 20.91 -1.11 22.85
CA SER A 178 21.83 -0.82 21.76
C SER A 178 21.31 0.33 20.87
N GLU A 179 22.21 1.27 20.56
CA GLU A 179 21.92 2.39 19.64
C GLU A 179 21.73 1.96 18.16
N GLN A 180 22.13 0.75 17.79
CA GLN A 180 22.02 0.26 16.40
C GLN A 180 20.60 0.28 15.83
N TYR A 181 19.58 0.19 16.68
CA TYR A 181 18.18 0.24 16.28
C TYR A 181 17.67 1.66 16.03
N TYR A 182 18.42 2.67 16.42
CA TYR A 182 18.01 4.06 16.43
C TYR A 182 18.87 4.89 15.48
N GLY A 183 18.43 6.10 15.19
CA GLY A 183 19.19 7.08 14.45
C GLY A 183 19.08 8.45 15.11
N LYS A 184 19.48 9.51 14.41
CA LYS A 184 19.44 10.88 14.92
C LYS A 184 18.02 11.42 15.14
N THR A 185 17.03 10.78 14.52
CA THR A 185 15.62 11.18 14.62
C THR A 185 14.74 9.94 14.81
N PRO A 186 13.56 10.06 15.40
CA PRO A 186 12.58 8.96 15.51
C PRO A 186 12.27 8.27 14.19
N LEU A 187 12.33 8.99 13.07
CA LEU A 187 12.05 8.45 11.74
C LEU A 187 13.11 7.48 11.24
N GLN A 188 14.27 7.42 11.88
CA GLN A 188 15.36 6.51 11.55
C GLN A 188 15.34 5.23 12.39
N TRP A 189 14.28 5.00 13.17
CA TRP A 189 14.11 3.78 13.95
C TRP A 189 13.98 2.54 13.07
N ARG A 190 14.79 1.51 13.37
CA ARG A 190 14.95 0.27 12.61
C ARG A 190 14.79 -0.94 13.53
N PRO A 191 13.55 -1.27 13.95
CA PRO A 191 13.32 -2.32 14.95
C PRO A 191 13.83 -3.70 14.50
N TYR A 192 13.90 -3.97 13.19
CA TYR A 192 14.32 -5.26 12.63
C TYR A 192 15.77 -5.27 12.14
N PHE A 193 16.60 -4.32 12.60
CA PHE A 193 18.03 -4.35 12.29
C PHE A 193 18.71 -5.54 13.01
N PRO A 194 19.70 -6.26 12.42
CA PRO A 194 20.28 -6.01 11.07
C PRO A 194 19.52 -6.68 9.91
N ALA A 195 18.58 -7.59 10.19
CA ALA A 195 17.86 -8.36 9.16
C ALA A 195 17.12 -7.46 8.13
N ALA A 196 16.50 -6.36 8.60
CA ALA A 196 15.91 -5.34 7.76
C ALA A 196 16.42 -3.94 8.19
N PRO A 197 17.43 -3.38 7.49
CA PRO A 197 18.03 -2.09 7.83
C PRO A 197 17.16 -0.89 7.42
N MET A 198 16.07 -1.08 6.68
CA MET A 198 15.15 -0.01 6.30
C MET A 198 14.45 0.56 7.55
N PRO A 199 14.36 1.90 7.71
CA PRO A 199 13.52 2.49 8.74
C PRO A 199 12.07 2.03 8.63
N ILE A 200 11.45 1.67 9.74
CA ILE A 200 10.10 1.10 9.75
C ILE A 200 9.05 2.05 9.17
N VAL A 201 9.23 3.36 9.35
CA VAL A 201 8.32 4.38 8.79
C VAL A 201 8.40 4.46 7.27
N ASP A 202 9.57 4.18 6.68
CA ASP A 202 9.72 4.17 5.22
C ASP A 202 9.02 2.96 4.62
N TYR A 203 9.17 1.80 5.23
CA TYR A 203 8.42 0.61 4.88
C TYR A 203 6.90 0.85 5.01
N ALA A 204 6.45 1.37 6.15
CA ALA A 204 5.04 1.65 6.40
C ALA A 204 4.46 2.64 5.38
N ARG A 205 5.25 3.65 4.99
CA ARG A 205 4.86 4.64 3.98
C ARG A 205 4.67 4.03 2.60
N GLU A 206 5.58 3.17 2.18
CA GLU A 206 5.48 2.49 0.87
C GLU A 206 4.31 1.51 0.85
N LEU A 207 4.15 0.70 1.90
CA LEU A 207 3.03 -0.24 2.00
C LEU A 207 1.68 0.48 1.98
N ALA A 208 1.55 1.60 2.71
CA ALA A 208 0.34 2.41 2.70
C ALA A 208 0.01 2.96 1.30
N ARG A 209 1.02 3.32 0.50
CA ARG A 209 0.82 3.74 -0.89
C ARG A 209 0.32 2.59 -1.76
N TYR A 210 0.81 1.38 -1.57
CA TYR A 210 0.32 0.19 -2.28
C TYR A 210 -1.14 -0.13 -1.94
N LEU A 211 -1.60 0.29 -0.75
CA LEU A 211 -3.01 0.22 -0.34
C LEU A 211 -3.85 1.43 -0.81
N GLY A 212 -3.33 2.24 -1.72
CA GLY A 212 -4.01 3.42 -2.25
C GLY A 212 -4.18 4.56 -1.25
N CYS A 213 -3.43 4.55 -0.13
CA CYS A 213 -3.43 5.62 0.84
C CYS A 213 -2.44 6.73 0.47
N ARG A 214 -2.68 7.93 1.04
CA ARG A 214 -1.76 9.07 1.01
C ARG A 214 -1.16 9.26 2.41
N PRO A 215 -0.07 8.56 2.73
CA PRO A 215 0.54 8.62 4.05
C PRO A 215 1.23 9.97 4.27
N ARG A 216 0.97 10.57 5.44
CA ARG A 216 1.66 11.74 5.96
C ARG A 216 2.32 11.36 7.28
N VAL A 217 3.63 11.49 7.34
CA VAL A 217 4.36 11.29 8.60
C VAL A 217 4.27 12.57 9.43
N ILE A 218 3.83 12.43 10.67
CA ILE A 218 3.69 13.55 11.63
C ILE A 218 4.23 13.14 13.00
N SER A 219 4.59 14.11 13.81
CA SER A 219 4.95 13.86 15.21
C SER A 219 3.70 13.58 16.07
N LEU A 220 3.88 12.92 17.22
CA LEU A 220 2.77 12.73 18.18
C LEU A 220 2.21 14.08 18.64
N VAL A 221 3.06 15.08 18.88
CA VAL A 221 2.63 16.43 19.27
C VAL A 221 1.77 17.07 18.19
N ASP A 222 2.14 16.93 16.90
CA ASP A 222 1.33 17.46 15.81
C ASP A 222 0.02 16.70 15.66
N HIS A 223 0.03 15.37 15.86
CA HIS A 223 -1.21 14.60 15.88
C HIS A 223 -2.18 15.09 16.97
N LEU A 224 -1.71 15.23 18.21
CA LEU A 224 -2.51 15.74 19.32
C LEU A 224 -3.03 17.15 19.05
N ARG A 225 -2.24 18.00 18.40
CA ARG A 225 -2.64 19.36 18.00
C ARG A 225 -3.71 19.34 16.89
N ASP A 226 -3.55 18.45 15.90
CA ASP A 226 -4.53 18.28 14.83
C ASP A 226 -5.88 17.82 15.39
N VAL A 227 -5.86 16.87 16.32
CA VAL A 227 -7.07 16.41 17.04
C VAL A 227 -7.76 17.55 17.80
N ALA A 228 -6.99 18.33 18.55
CA ALA A 228 -7.52 19.49 19.31
C ALA A 228 -8.15 20.54 18.39
N ARG A 229 -7.74 20.61 17.13
CA ARG A 229 -8.31 21.50 16.09
C ARG A 229 -9.47 20.87 15.32
N GLY A 230 -9.89 19.64 15.69
CA GLY A 230 -10.96 18.92 14.98
C GLY A 230 -10.54 18.33 13.63
N VAL A 231 -9.24 18.31 13.32
CA VAL A 231 -8.71 17.67 12.10
C VAL A 231 -8.62 16.18 12.34
N ASN A 232 -9.50 15.41 11.69
CA ASN A 232 -9.59 13.97 11.85
C ASN A 232 -9.07 13.25 10.58
N ALA A 233 -8.24 12.24 10.78
CA ALA A 233 -7.79 11.32 9.74
C ALA A 233 -7.44 9.97 10.39
N PRO A 234 -7.52 8.84 9.65
CA PRO A 234 -6.99 7.57 10.13
C PRO A 234 -5.52 7.71 10.53
N GLY A 235 -5.17 7.21 11.71
CA GLY A 235 -3.83 7.34 12.28
C GLY A 235 -3.25 6.01 12.74
N LEU A 236 -2.05 5.68 12.24
CA LEU A 236 -1.30 4.51 12.67
C LEU A 236 -0.05 4.95 13.44
N PHE A 237 0.07 4.46 14.67
CA PHE A 237 1.19 4.74 15.55
C PHE A 237 2.13 3.54 15.58
N LEU A 238 3.39 3.78 15.23
CA LEU A 238 4.47 2.81 15.28
C LEU A 238 5.21 3.03 16.60
N ILE A 239 5.01 2.12 17.52
CA ILE A 239 5.45 2.27 18.90
C ILE A 239 6.67 1.39 19.18
N ASP A 240 7.75 2.01 19.61
CA ASP A 240 8.86 1.32 20.23
C ASP A 240 8.45 0.90 21.65
N VAL A 241 8.52 -0.38 21.95
CA VAL A 241 8.15 -0.92 23.28
C VAL A 241 9.01 -0.30 24.40
N TRP A 242 10.25 0.07 24.09
CA TRP A 242 11.14 0.75 25.02
C TRP A 242 10.69 2.18 25.36
N ALA A 243 9.89 2.82 24.49
CA ALA A 243 9.33 4.14 24.82
C ALA A 243 8.43 4.12 26.06
N ALA A 244 7.80 2.96 26.35
CA ALA A 244 6.98 2.81 27.54
C ALA A 244 7.80 2.78 28.86
N THR A 245 9.11 2.59 28.81
CA THR A 245 9.99 2.61 30.01
C THR A 245 10.42 4.02 30.41
N SER A 246 10.33 4.99 29.52
CA SER A 246 10.63 6.39 29.77
C SER A 246 9.40 7.13 30.28
N GLN A 247 9.48 7.83 31.40
CA GLN A 247 8.35 8.55 32.00
C GLN A 247 7.72 9.54 31.03
N GLY A 248 8.53 10.38 30.36
CA GLY A 248 8.01 11.36 29.40
C GLY A 248 7.29 10.74 28.21
N SER A 249 7.85 9.69 27.64
CA SER A 249 7.22 8.97 26.52
C SER A 249 5.96 8.22 26.97
N CYS A 250 5.95 7.63 28.17
CA CYS A 250 4.77 6.97 28.71
C CYS A 250 3.62 7.96 28.95
N ASP A 251 3.90 9.18 29.43
CA ASP A 251 2.88 10.21 29.61
C ASP A 251 2.28 10.64 28.25
N ASP A 252 3.10 10.73 27.19
CA ASP A 252 2.61 11.01 25.84
C ASP A 252 1.79 9.84 25.27
N LEU A 253 2.20 8.59 25.54
CA LEU A 253 1.43 7.40 25.15
C LEU A 253 0.09 7.33 25.89
N ARG A 254 0.03 7.70 27.19
CA ARG A 254 -1.24 7.79 27.93
C ARG A 254 -2.18 8.83 27.35
N ARG A 255 -1.66 10.00 26.95
CA ARG A 255 -2.48 11.01 26.25
C ARG A 255 -3.04 10.45 24.94
N LEU A 256 -2.25 9.66 24.18
CA LEU A 256 -2.74 8.97 23.00
C LEU A 256 -3.81 7.93 23.35
N ASP A 257 -3.64 7.18 24.45
CA ASP A 257 -4.59 6.15 24.90
C ASP A 257 -5.94 6.75 25.32
N GLU A 258 -5.94 7.97 25.85
CA GLU A 258 -7.14 8.70 26.26
C GLU A 258 -7.97 9.23 25.09
N LEU A 259 -7.38 9.33 23.86
CA LEU A 259 -8.11 9.80 22.70
C LEU A 259 -9.19 8.79 22.28
N ASP A 260 -10.43 9.23 22.29
CA ASP A 260 -11.58 8.44 21.79
C ASP A 260 -11.66 8.50 20.27
N GLN A 261 -10.68 7.91 19.59
CA GLN A 261 -10.59 7.83 18.13
C GLN A 261 -10.48 6.37 17.67
N GLU A 262 -11.62 5.80 17.30
CA GLU A 262 -11.70 4.41 16.82
C GLU A 262 -10.97 4.15 15.50
N TRP A 263 -10.67 5.24 14.74
CA TRP A 263 -9.92 5.20 13.47
C TRP A 263 -8.42 5.37 13.64
N THR A 264 -7.93 5.29 14.88
CA THR A 264 -6.50 5.21 15.17
C THR A 264 -6.15 3.84 15.72
N SER A 265 -4.94 3.36 15.43
CA SER A 265 -4.44 2.08 15.93
C SER A 265 -2.94 2.15 16.19
N VAL A 266 -2.44 1.17 16.93
CA VAL A 266 -1.05 1.06 17.31
C VAL A 266 -0.45 -0.24 16.80
N LEU A 267 0.81 -0.20 16.35
CA LEU A 267 1.65 -1.35 16.06
C LEU A 267 2.94 -1.25 16.82
N HIS A 268 3.35 -2.33 17.47
CA HIS A 268 4.57 -2.39 18.25
C HIS A 268 5.42 -3.58 17.77
N PRO A 269 6.43 -3.36 16.92
CA PRO A 269 7.39 -4.37 16.52
C PRO A 269 8.05 -5.06 17.73
N TRP A 270 8.21 -6.38 17.62
CA TRP A 270 8.82 -7.23 18.65
C TRP A 270 9.81 -8.17 17.99
N ASN A 271 10.96 -7.64 17.56
CA ASN A 271 11.94 -8.37 16.78
C ASN A 271 12.46 -9.61 17.50
N ARG A 272 12.30 -10.78 16.89
CA ARG A 272 12.80 -12.07 17.43
C ARG A 272 14.31 -12.19 17.47
N GLU A 273 15.04 -11.30 16.78
CA GLU A 273 16.51 -11.26 16.77
C GLU A 273 17.06 -10.19 17.74
N ASP A 274 16.19 -9.49 18.47
CA ASP A 274 16.56 -8.49 19.47
C ASP A 274 16.56 -9.11 20.86
N ASP A 275 17.67 -9.75 21.24
CA ASP A 275 17.84 -10.38 22.54
C ASP A 275 17.58 -9.43 23.71
N GLN A 276 17.86 -8.15 23.55
CA GLN A 276 17.62 -7.14 24.57
C GLN A 276 16.14 -6.97 24.86
N THR A 277 15.33 -6.90 23.81
CA THR A 277 13.85 -6.80 23.93
C THR A 277 13.26 -8.12 24.44
N LEU A 278 13.80 -9.27 24.01
CA LEU A 278 13.30 -10.57 24.44
C LEU A 278 13.60 -10.89 25.90
N THR A 279 14.73 -10.42 26.42
CA THR A 279 15.17 -10.70 27.79
C THR A 279 14.80 -9.62 28.82
N ALA A 280 14.38 -8.44 28.34
CA ALA A 280 13.97 -7.35 29.21
C ALA A 280 12.65 -7.68 29.93
N ASN A 281 12.69 -7.59 31.27
CA ASN A 281 11.52 -7.81 32.11
C ASN A 281 10.61 -6.56 32.14
N GLY A 282 9.30 -6.77 32.12
CA GLY A 282 8.32 -5.70 32.36
C GLY A 282 8.03 -4.79 31.16
N LEU A 283 8.62 -5.00 29.96
CA LEU A 283 8.35 -4.16 28.79
C LEU A 283 6.88 -4.26 28.34
N ARG A 284 6.33 -5.47 28.34
CA ARG A 284 4.95 -5.71 27.94
C ARG A 284 3.96 -5.08 28.91
N GLU A 285 4.21 -5.27 30.20
CA GLU A 285 3.42 -4.66 31.27
C GLU A 285 3.49 -3.13 31.24
N SER A 286 4.67 -2.56 30.97
CA SER A 286 4.85 -1.12 30.82
C SER A 286 4.06 -0.57 29.62
N LEU A 287 4.09 -1.28 28.48
CA LEU A 287 3.35 -0.90 27.30
C LEU A 287 1.83 -0.95 27.54
N GLU A 288 1.34 -2.02 28.18
CA GLU A 288 -0.07 -2.18 28.55
C GLU A 288 -0.53 -1.11 29.54
N ALA A 289 0.31 -0.72 30.49
CA ALA A 289 0.02 0.36 31.45
C ALA A 289 -0.08 1.75 30.78
N CYS A 290 0.60 1.96 29.64
CA CYS A 290 0.57 3.22 28.90
C CYS A 290 -0.50 3.25 27.79
N LEU A 291 -0.86 2.09 27.18
CA LEU A 291 -1.68 1.99 25.96
C LEU A 291 -2.80 0.94 26.06
N GLY A 292 -3.26 0.62 27.26
CA GLY A 292 -4.20 -0.49 27.49
C GLY A 292 -5.50 -0.40 26.71
N ARG A 293 -6.08 0.79 26.54
CA ARG A 293 -7.31 1.01 25.76
C ARG A 293 -7.07 0.80 24.27
N LYS A 294 -6.02 1.40 23.71
CA LYS A 294 -5.70 1.27 22.27
C LYS A 294 -5.39 -0.18 21.92
N LEU A 295 -4.58 -0.87 22.69
CA LEU A 295 -4.27 -2.28 22.51
C LEU A 295 -5.55 -3.15 22.58
N SER A 296 -6.45 -2.85 23.53
CA SER A 296 -7.73 -3.57 23.67
C SER A 296 -8.71 -3.27 22.55
N SER A 297 -8.61 -2.11 21.90
CA SER A 297 -9.49 -1.70 20.78
C SER A 297 -9.15 -2.37 19.44
N ILE A 298 -7.97 -3.00 19.33
CA ILE A 298 -7.59 -3.76 18.14
C ILE A 298 -8.56 -4.95 17.99
N PRO A 299 -9.14 -5.19 16.80
CA PRO A 299 -10.02 -6.35 16.56
C PRO A 299 -9.33 -7.66 16.95
N ARG A 300 -10.07 -8.58 17.61
CA ARG A 300 -9.49 -9.79 18.18
C ARG A 300 -8.58 -10.59 17.22
N PRO A 301 -8.95 -10.86 15.97
CA PRO A 301 -8.08 -11.58 15.03
C PRO A 301 -6.76 -10.83 14.76
N LEU A 302 -6.81 -9.50 14.59
CA LEU A 302 -5.63 -8.68 14.37
C LEU A 302 -4.79 -8.51 15.64
N ARG A 303 -5.42 -8.53 16.82
CA ARG A 303 -4.72 -8.46 18.11
C ARG A 303 -3.85 -9.68 18.35
N GLU A 304 -4.36 -10.87 18.04
CA GLU A 304 -3.62 -12.12 18.16
C GLU A 304 -2.38 -12.10 17.23
N GLN A 305 -2.53 -11.60 16.02
CA GLN A 305 -1.41 -11.39 15.09
C GLN A 305 -0.46 -10.27 15.54
N ALA A 306 -0.98 -9.18 16.12
CA ALA A 306 -0.18 -8.06 16.59
C ALA A 306 0.71 -8.37 17.82
N VAL A 307 0.48 -9.49 18.49
CA VAL A 307 1.36 -9.97 19.60
C VAL A 307 2.68 -10.54 19.08
N ALA A 308 2.72 -11.01 17.83
CA ALA A 308 3.84 -11.72 17.21
C ALA A 308 4.34 -11.01 15.94
N ILE A 309 4.59 -9.69 16.03
CA ILE A 309 5.18 -8.91 14.92
C ILE A 309 6.70 -9.03 14.99
N GLU A 310 7.22 -10.22 14.67
CA GLU A 310 8.61 -10.59 14.92
C GLU A 310 9.54 -10.25 13.76
N THR A 311 9.00 -10.11 12.55
CA THR A 311 9.74 -9.81 11.33
C THR A 311 9.13 -8.64 10.58
N ILE A 312 9.84 -8.13 9.58
CA ILE A 312 9.32 -7.05 8.72
C ILE A 312 8.13 -7.55 7.86
N GLU A 313 8.10 -8.82 7.52
CA GLU A 313 7.01 -9.45 6.80
C GLU A 313 5.76 -9.53 7.67
N ASP A 314 5.89 -10.02 8.92
CA ASP A 314 4.78 -10.05 9.89
C ASP A 314 4.22 -8.64 10.11
N PHE A 315 5.12 -7.64 10.18
CA PHE A 315 4.71 -6.24 10.29
C PHE A 315 3.84 -5.81 9.11
N GLY A 316 4.25 -6.13 7.88
CA GLY A 316 3.47 -5.83 6.68
C GLY A 316 2.12 -6.54 6.65
N ASP A 317 2.09 -7.82 7.05
CA ASP A 317 0.89 -8.66 7.05
C ASP A 317 -0.15 -8.19 8.07
N VAL A 318 0.29 -7.64 9.21
CA VAL A 318 -0.60 -7.06 10.23
C VAL A 318 -1.00 -5.62 9.87
N MET A 319 -0.08 -4.83 9.33
CA MET A 319 -0.33 -3.43 9.02
C MET A 319 -1.41 -3.23 7.96
N ALA A 320 -1.41 -4.04 6.90
CA ALA A 320 -2.34 -3.90 5.80
C ALA A 320 -3.82 -4.02 6.23
N PRO A 321 -4.27 -5.13 6.87
CA PRO A 321 -5.65 -5.25 7.34
C PRO A 321 -5.99 -4.23 8.44
N MET A 322 -5.01 -3.80 9.23
CA MET A 322 -5.22 -2.76 10.26
C MET A 322 -5.55 -1.41 9.64
N ILE A 323 -4.83 -0.98 8.61
CA ILE A 323 -5.14 0.25 7.85
C ILE A 323 -6.57 0.18 7.30
N MET A 324 -6.97 -0.96 6.73
CA MET A 324 -8.31 -1.13 6.17
C MET A 324 -9.39 -1.08 7.25
N ALA A 325 -9.16 -1.68 8.43
CA ALA A 325 -10.07 -1.61 9.54
C ALA A 325 -10.25 -0.16 10.05
N MET A 326 -9.15 0.58 10.19
CA MET A 326 -9.18 2.00 10.59
C MET A 326 -9.94 2.86 9.58
N ARG A 327 -9.69 2.69 8.28
CA ARG A 327 -10.41 3.41 7.22
C ARG A 327 -11.90 3.12 7.24
N ARG A 328 -12.31 1.86 7.39
CA ARG A 328 -13.74 1.48 7.51
C ARG A 328 -14.40 2.14 8.72
N ARG A 329 -13.72 2.22 9.87
CA ARG A 329 -14.23 2.90 11.08
C ARG A 329 -14.34 4.40 10.86
N PHE A 330 -13.33 5.01 10.24
CA PHE A 330 -13.34 6.43 9.90
C PHE A 330 -14.52 6.78 8.99
N LEU A 331 -14.75 6.00 7.92
CA LEU A 331 -15.86 6.19 7.00
C LEU A 331 -17.24 6.06 7.66
N ARG A 332 -17.40 5.15 8.62
CA ARG A 332 -18.67 4.99 9.35
C ARG A 332 -18.99 6.17 10.26
N ARG A 333 -18.00 6.89 10.72
CA ARG A 333 -18.16 8.04 11.63
C ARG A 333 -18.10 9.41 10.94
N SER A 334 -17.49 9.49 9.76
CA SER A 334 -17.58 10.71 8.93
C SER A 334 -19.04 10.80 8.45
N ASP A 335 -19.79 11.79 8.94
CA ASP A 335 -21.10 12.09 8.41
C ASP A 335 -20.99 12.19 6.90
N SER A 336 -21.70 11.31 6.20
CA SER A 336 -21.84 11.42 4.75
C SER A 336 -22.73 12.63 4.51
N ARG A 337 -22.10 13.83 4.40
CA ARG A 337 -22.78 14.92 3.72
C ARG A 337 -22.95 14.47 2.28
N PRO A 338 -24.18 14.28 1.80
CA PRO A 338 -24.38 14.11 0.37
C PRO A 338 -23.74 15.33 -0.29
N PRO A 339 -23.05 15.18 -1.44
CA PRO A 339 -22.56 16.33 -2.18
C PRO A 339 -23.75 17.28 -2.34
N GLU A 340 -23.56 18.56 -2.02
CA GLU A 340 -24.58 19.58 -2.28
C GLU A 340 -25.05 19.35 -3.70
N ALA A 341 -26.34 19.07 -3.84
CA ALA A 341 -26.94 18.80 -5.13
C ALA A 341 -26.70 20.07 -5.99
N ASN A 342 -25.63 20.07 -6.77
CA ASN A 342 -25.55 20.92 -7.92
C ASN A 342 -26.81 20.61 -8.71
N THR A 343 -27.75 21.51 -8.68
CA THR A 343 -28.96 21.49 -9.49
C THR A 343 -28.49 21.58 -10.94
N ILE A 344 -28.05 20.46 -11.47
CA ILE A 344 -27.91 20.30 -12.93
C ILE A 344 -29.36 20.31 -13.39
N GLU A 345 -29.81 21.47 -13.89
CA GLU A 345 -31.04 21.53 -14.65
C GLU A 345 -30.97 20.45 -15.72
N ARG A 346 -31.79 19.42 -15.54
CA ARG A 346 -31.92 18.37 -16.55
C ARG A 346 -32.41 19.04 -17.82
N PRO A 347 -31.71 18.92 -18.97
CA PRO A 347 -32.20 19.45 -20.23
C PRO A 347 -33.56 18.83 -20.48
N ARG A 348 -34.61 19.63 -20.49
CA ARG A 348 -35.94 19.18 -20.89
C ARG A 348 -35.86 18.89 -22.39
N LEU A 349 -36.01 17.64 -22.76
CA LEU A 349 -36.29 17.24 -24.12
C LEU A 349 -37.58 17.96 -24.52
N ARG A 350 -37.52 18.93 -25.44
CA ARG A 350 -38.69 19.51 -26.04
C ARG A 350 -39.39 18.38 -26.82
N ALA A 351 -40.61 18.04 -26.40
CA ALA A 351 -41.50 17.26 -27.21
C ALA A 351 -41.67 17.99 -28.55
N ARG A 352 -41.43 17.31 -29.63
CA ARG A 352 -41.75 17.80 -30.99
C ARG A 352 -43.26 17.99 -31.01
N SER A 353 -43.76 19.20 -31.15
CA SER A 353 -45.17 19.47 -31.46
C SER A 353 -45.47 18.96 -32.87
N ASP A 354 -46.29 17.94 -32.95
CA ASP A 354 -46.98 17.51 -34.18
C ASP A 354 -48.05 18.59 -34.50
N ASP A 355 -47.61 19.69 -35.07
CA ASP A 355 -48.49 20.68 -35.67
C ASP A 355 -47.70 21.30 -36.86
N ASP A 356 -47.78 20.70 -38.00
CA ASP A 356 -47.56 21.27 -39.32
C ASP A 356 -47.87 20.18 -40.41
N ASP A 357 -49.13 19.82 -40.50
CA ASP A 357 -49.67 19.22 -41.71
C ASP A 357 -51.14 19.63 -41.91
N GLU A 358 -51.28 20.90 -42.33
CA GLU A 358 -52.48 21.34 -43.03
C GLU A 358 -52.15 22.50 -43.98
N GLY A 359 -52.24 22.24 -45.27
CA GLY A 359 -52.53 23.31 -46.21
C GLY A 359 -51.53 23.51 -47.34
N GLU A 360 -51.77 22.86 -48.52
CA GLU A 360 -52.16 23.53 -49.72
C GLU A 360 -52.18 22.54 -50.90
N ARG A 361 -53.29 22.50 -51.48
CA ARG A 361 -53.81 22.15 -52.78
C ARG A 361 -52.83 22.13 -53.97
#